data_22a7626d7f62c777fccfdeb513b96808
#
_entry.id   22a7626d7f62c777fccfdeb513b96808
#
_cell.length_a   1.000
_cell.length_b   1.000
_cell.length_c   1.000
_cell.angle_alpha   90.00
_cell.angle_beta   90.00
_cell.angle_gamma   90.00
#
_symmetry.space_group_name_H-M   'P 1'
#
loop_
_entity.id
_entity.type
_entity.pdbx_description
1 polymer ?
#
loop_
_entity_poly.entity_id
_entity_poly.type
_entity_poly.pdbx_seq_one_letter_code
_entity_poly.pdbx_strand_id
1 'polypeptide(L)'
;MEIINQTIALMDETAAVKALSALAQAQRLRAFRALVAAGSDGLTPGVISEQLGVTPSALSFHLKELSHSGLVNAEARGRNLIYRASFDHMTALLGYLTAHCCQGQACEASSLAQCLDC
;
A
#
# COMPACT_ATOMS: atom_id res chain seq x y z
N MET A 1 6.27 -25.15 -6.42
CA MET A 1 6.88 -24.59 -5.45
C MET A 1 7.31 -23.27 -5.76
N GLU A 2 8.16 -23.09 -6.58
CA GLU A 2 8.48 -21.76 -6.95
C GLU A 2 7.29 -21.04 -7.53
N ILE A 3 6.26 -21.76 -7.82
CA ILE A 3 5.05 -21.13 -8.29
C ILE A 3 4.50 -20.14 -7.30
N ILE A 4 4.51 -20.50 -6.02
CA ILE A 4 4.02 -19.61 -5.00
C ILE A 4 4.87 -18.38 -4.90
N ASN A 5 6.16 -18.55 -4.95
CA ASN A 5 7.06 -17.41 -4.90
C ASN A 5 6.86 -16.48 -6.07
N GLN A 6 6.66 -17.06 -7.24
CA GLN A 6 6.45 -16.24 -8.40
C GLN A 6 5.17 -15.46 -8.31
N THR A 7 4.13 -16.07 -7.79
CA THR A 7 2.86 -15.38 -7.65
C THR A 7 2.99 -14.18 -6.74
N ILE A 8 3.68 -14.33 -5.65
CA ILE A 8 3.85 -13.23 -4.70
C ILE A 8 4.80 -12.20 -5.26
N ALA A 9 5.87 -12.64 -5.88
CA ALA A 9 6.91 -11.74 -6.33
C ALA A 9 6.55 -11.03 -7.61
N LEU A 10 5.67 -11.60 -8.40
CA LEU A 10 5.39 -11.05 -9.72
C LEU A 10 4.21 -10.11 -9.67
N MET A 11 4.52 -8.86 -9.70
CA MET A 11 3.53 -7.85 -10.01
C MET A 11 3.83 -7.43 -11.45
N ASP A 12 2.83 -7.41 -12.30
CA ASP A 12 3.08 -7.01 -13.67
C ASP A 12 3.02 -5.49 -13.80
N GLU A 13 3.38 -5.02 -14.95
CA GLU A 13 3.44 -3.58 -15.20
C GLU A 13 2.08 -2.92 -15.00
N THR A 14 1.02 -3.56 -15.44
CA THR A 14 -0.32 -3.01 -15.31
C THR A 14 -0.70 -2.82 -13.84
N ALA A 15 -0.44 -3.82 -13.03
CA ALA A 15 -0.73 -3.73 -11.60
C ALA A 15 0.14 -2.67 -10.93
N ALA A 16 1.40 -2.58 -11.34
CA ALA A 16 2.29 -1.57 -10.76
C ALA A 16 1.83 -0.17 -11.11
N VAL A 17 1.44 0.06 -12.35
CA VAL A 17 0.97 1.38 -12.76
C VAL A 17 -0.29 1.75 -12.00
N LYS A 18 -1.18 0.78 -11.82
CA LYS A 18 -2.42 1.03 -11.10
C LYS A 18 -2.15 1.44 -9.67
N ALA A 19 -1.23 0.73 -9.01
CA ALA A 19 -0.87 1.06 -7.64
C ALA A 19 -0.22 2.44 -7.55
N LEU A 20 0.71 2.72 -8.44
CA LEU A 20 1.39 4.01 -8.45
C LEU A 20 0.43 5.15 -8.74
N SER A 21 -0.50 4.92 -9.66
CA SER A 21 -1.51 5.94 -9.96
C SER A 21 -2.37 6.24 -8.75
N ALA A 22 -2.73 5.23 -8.00
CA ALA A 22 -3.53 5.45 -6.80
C ALA A 22 -2.76 6.27 -5.78
N LEU A 23 -1.46 6.07 -5.69
CA LEU A 23 -0.63 6.80 -4.73
C LEU A 23 -0.23 8.19 -5.21
N ALA A 24 -0.46 8.50 -6.47
CA ALA A 24 0.01 9.76 -7.05
C ALA A 24 -0.98 10.89 -6.83
N GLN A 25 -1.48 10.99 -5.62
CA GLN A 25 -2.38 12.06 -5.20
C GLN A 25 -2.14 12.25 -3.70
N ALA A 26 -1.93 13.50 -3.29
CA ALA A 26 -1.42 13.77 -1.95
C ALA A 26 -2.26 13.15 -0.84
N GLN A 27 -3.57 13.29 -0.94
CA GLN A 27 -4.42 12.78 0.13
C GLN A 27 -4.46 11.27 0.15
N ARG A 28 -4.40 10.63 -1.02
CA ARG A 28 -4.35 9.19 -1.07
C ARG A 28 -3.04 8.66 -0.51
N LEU A 29 -1.95 9.35 -0.82
CA LEU A 29 -0.67 8.95 -0.26
C LEU A 29 -0.67 9.06 1.25
N ARG A 30 -1.22 10.16 1.77
CA ARG A 30 -1.30 10.33 3.22
C ARG A 30 -2.17 9.27 3.86
N ALA A 31 -3.29 8.95 3.24
CA ALA A 31 -4.18 7.91 3.77
C ALA A 31 -3.49 6.57 3.79
N PHE A 32 -2.79 6.22 2.72
CA PHE A 32 -2.08 4.96 2.67
C PHE A 32 -0.99 4.91 3.74
N ARG A 33 -0.24 5.98 3.90
CA ARG A 33 0.81 6.01 4.93
C ARG A 33 0.23 5.90 6.34
N ALA A 34 -0.93 6.50 6.57
CA ALA A 34 -1.58 6.37 7.88
C ALA A 34 -1.95 4.91 8.13
N LEU A 35 -2.42 4.21 7.10
CA LEU A 35 -2.77 2.80 7.25
C LEU A 35 -1.53 1.93 7.43
N VAL A 36 -0.44 2.27 6.77
CA VAL A 36 0.81 1.56 7.00
C VAL A 36 1.25 1.69 8.44
N ALA A 37 1.17 2.91 8.97
CA ALA A 37 1.54 3.15 10.37
C ALA A 37 0.63 2.44 11.36
N ALA A 38 -0.65 2.30 11.01
CA ALA A 38 -1.61 1.64 11.89
C ALA A 38 -1.42 0.12 11.94
N GLY A 39 -0.78 -0.45 10.95
CA GLY A 39 -0.47 -1.87 10.95
C GLY A 39 -1.71 -2.73 10.92
N SER A 40 -1.66 -3.84 11.66
CA SER A 40 -2.75 -4.81 11.62
C SER A 40 -4.02 -4.33 12.31
N ASP A 41 -3.92 -3.30 13.12
CA ASP A 41 -5.13 -2.74 13.76
C ASP A 41 -6.02 -2.04 12.74
N GLY A 42 -5.42 -1.44 11.74
CA GLY A 42 -6.18 -0.70 10.76
C GLY A 42 -6.81 0.55 11.33
N LEU A 43 -7.58 1.22 10.49
CA LEU A 43 -8.27 2.44 10.89
C LEU A 43 -9.67 2.46 10.28
N THR A 44 -10.59 3.14 10.98
CA THR A 44 -11.91 3.40 10.41
C THR A 44 -11.83 4.65 9.55
N PRO A 45 -12.76 4.81 8.60
CA PRO A 45 -12.78 6.04 7.80
C PRO A 45 -12.91 7.30 8.63
N GLY A 46 -13.66 7.24 9.73
CA GLY A 46 -13.80 8.42 10.58
C GLY A 46 -12.48 8.88 11.15
N VAL A 47 -11.67 7.93 11.61
CA VAL A 47 -10.37 8.27 12.16
C VAL A 47 -9.45 8.83 11.07
N ILE A 48 -9.45 8.21 9.90
CA ILE A 48 -8.62 8.70 8.81
C ILE A 48 -9.03 10.12 8.41
N SER A 49 -10.33 10.32 8.27
CA SER A 49 -10.88 11.62 7.92
C SER A 49 -10.42 12.69 8.91
N GLU A 50 -10.46 12.36 10.18
CA GLU A 50 -10.06 13.28 11.22
C GLU A 50 -8.56 13.55 11.17
N GLN A 51 -7.77 12.52 11.01
CA GLN A 51 -6.31 12.68 10.97
C GLN A 51 -5.86 13.51 9.78
N LEU A 52 -6.53 13.33 8.64
CA LEU A 52 -6.11 13.99 7.43
C LEU A 52 -6.80 15.33 7.20
N GLY A 53 -7.84 15.61 7.94
CA GLY A 53 -8.61 16.83 7.70
C GLY A 53 -9.35 16.81 6.39
N VAL A 54 -9.83 15.64 5.97
CA VAL A 54 -10.52 15.45 4.68
C VAL A 54 -11.97 15.17 4.96
N THR A 55 -12.86 15.63 4.11
CA THR A 55 -14.28 15.35 4.30
C THR A 55 -14.54 13.86 4.11
N PRO A 56 -15.57 13.33 4.76
CA PRO A 56 -15.89 11.91 4.58
C PRO A 56 -16.17 11.52 3.14
N SER A 57 -16.81 12.37 2.37
CA SER A 57 -17.11 12.02 1.00
C SER A 57 -15.86 11.99 0.13
N ALA A 58 -14.94 12.93 0.35
CA ALA A 58 -13.67 12.89 -0.38
C ALA A 58 -12.87 11.65 0.01
N LEU A 59 -12.84 11.34 1.30
CA LEU A 59 -12.11 10.18 1.77
C LEU A 59 -12.70 8.90 1.20
N SER A 60 -14.01 8.81 1.14
CA SER A 60 -14.67 7.65 0.59
C SER A 60 -14.19 7.36 -0.83
N PHE A 61 -14.07 8.42 -1.63
CA PHE A 61 -13.56 8.28 -2.98
C PHE A 61 -12.10 7.82 -2.97
N HIS A 62 -11.28 8.42 -2.12
CA HIS A 62 -9.87 8.04 -2.05
C HIS A 62 -9.68 6.61 -1.61
N LEU A 63 -10.45 6.17 -0.62
CA LEU A 63 -10.33 4.79 -0.14
C LEU A 63 -10.77 3.80 -1.21
N LYS A 64 -11.78 4.18 -1.99
CA LYS A 64 -12.23 3.34 -3.07
C LYS A 64 -11.13 3.16 -4.12
N GLU A 65 -10.44 4.26 -4.46
CA GLU A 65 -9.35 4.19 -5.43
C GLU A 65 -8.20 3.33 -4.90
N LEU A 66 -7.87 3.49 -3.64
CA LEU A 66 -6.82 2.68 -3.04
C LEU A 66 -7.20 1.21 -2.99
N SER A 67 -8.47 0.92 -2.71
CA SER A 67 -8.93 -0.47 -2.67
C SER A 67 -8.90 -1.10 -4.05
N HIS A 68 -9.31 -0.35 -5.06
CA HIS A 68 -9.28 -0.88 -6.43
C HIS A 68 -7.86 -1.17 -6.89
N SER A 69 -6.89 -0.43 -6.38
CA SER A 69 -5.50 -0.65 -6.78
C SER A 69 -4.87 -1.86 -6.09
N GLY A 70 -5.54 -2.42 -5.09
CA GLY A 70 -5.00 -3.53 -4.34
C GLY A 70 -4.17 -3.13 -3.15
N LEU A 71 -3.91 -1.84 -2.96
CA LEU A 71 -3.03 -1.39 -1.88
C LEU A 71 -3.70 -1.39 -0.52
N VAL A 72 -5.02 -1.38 -0.49
CA VAL A 72 -5.78 -1.28 0.73
C VAL A 72 -6.94 -2.26 0.66
N ASN A 73 -7.30 -2.85 1.78
CA ASN A 73 -8.51 -3.65 1.85
C ASN A 73 -9.29 -3.27 3.09
N ALA A 74 -10.55 -3.68 3.11
CA ALA A 74 -11.46 -3.32 4.17
C ALA A 74 -12.12 -4.57 4.71
N GLU A 75 -12.34 -4.56 6.00
CA GLU A 75 -13.03 -5.64 6.68
C GLU A 75 -14.20 -5.06 7.45
N ALA A 76 -15.38 -5.65 7.29
CA ALA A 76 -16.54 -5.26 8.06
C ALA A 76 -16.40 -5.80 9.47
N ARG A 77 -16.59 -4.93 10.45
CA ARG A 77 -16.47 -5.31 11.83
C ARG A 77 -17.64 -4.68 12.58
N GLY A 78 -18.69 -5.46 12.77
CA GLY A 78 -19.90 -4.90 13.31
C GLY A 78 -20.47 -3.89 12.35
N ARG A 79 -20.64 -2.66 12.80
CA ARG A 79 -21.17 -1.59 11.96
C ARG A 79 -20.07 -0.79 11.29
N ASN A 80 -18.83 -1.10 11.59
CA ASN A 80 -17.72 -0.33 11.11
C ASN A 80 -16.98 -1.07 10.01
N LEU A 81 -16.30 -0.30 9.18
CA LEU A 81 -15.34 -0.84 8.25
C LEU A 81 -13.97 -0.52 8.78
N ILE A 82 -13.09 -1.51 8.79
CA ILE A 82 -11.71 -1.32 9.18
C ILE A 82 -10.87 -1.42 7.93
N TYR A 83 -10.14 -0.37 7.62
CA TYR A 83 -9.25 -0.36 6.46
C TYR A 83 -7.84 -0.68 6.89
N ARG A 84 -7.14 -1.44 6.07
CA ARG A 84 -5.74 -1.81 6.34
C ARG A 84 -4.96 -1.72 5.07
N ALA A 85 -3.70 -1.35 5.19
CA ALA A 85 -2.78 -1.44 4.07
C ALA A 85 -2.53 -2.90 3.75
N SER A 86 -2.48 -3.23 2.47
CA SER A 86 -2.10 -4.57 2.05
C SER A 86 -0.58 -4.61 1.97
N PHE A 87 0.05 -5.17 2.99
CA PHE A 87 1.50 -5.21 3.01
C PHE A 87 2.05 -6.13 1.94
N ASP A 88 1.30 -7.18 1.60
CA ASP A 88 1.71 -8.06 0.51
C ASP A 88 1.77 -7.30 -0.80
N HIS A 89 0.76 -6.50 -1.08
CA HIS A 89 0.72 -5.74 -2.33
C HIS A 89 1.79 -4.66 -2.35
N MET A 90 1.98 -4.01 -1.21
CA MET A 90 3.02 -3.00 -1.08
C MET A 90 4.40 -3.60 -1.32
N THR A 91 4.65 -4.75 -0.71
CA THR A 91 5.92 -5.44 -0.88
C THR A 91 6.13 -5.86 -2.33
N ALA A 92 5.07 -6.33 -2.99
CA ALA A 92 5.16 -6.70 -4.39
C ALA A 92 5.50 -5.50 -5.26
N LEU A 93 4.91 -4.34 -4.96
CA LEU A 93 5.22 -3.13 -5.71
C LEU A 93 6.68 -2.73 -5.54
N LEU A 94 7.14 -2.72 -4.29
CA LEU A 94 8.53 -2.39 -4.03
C LEU A 94 9.47 -3.36 -4.72
N GLY A 95 9.12 -4.65 -4.70
CA GLY A 95 9.92 -5.65 -5.39
C GLY A 95 9.96 -5.44 -6.88
N TYR A 96 8.83 -5.07 -7.46
CA TYR A 96 8.77 -4.79 -8.88
C TYR A 96 9.65 -3.60 -9.25
N LEU A 97 9.56 -2.53 -8.46
CA LEU A 97 10.31 -1.32 -8.75
C LEU A 97 11.81 -1.52 -8.60
N THR A 98 12.21 -2.40 -7.71
CA THR A 98 13.63 -2.61 -7.46
C THR A 98 14.18 -3.85 -8.15
N ALA A 99 13.37 -4.55 -8.93
CA ALA A 99 13.83 -5.73 -9.65
C ALA A 99 14.97 -5.34 -10.56
N HIS A 100 16.02 -6.15 -10.52
CA HIS A 100 17.20 -5.96 -11.36
C HIS A 100 17.95 -4.66 -11.07
N CYS A 101 17.71 -4.05 -9.93
CA CYS A 101 18.46 -2.84 -9.61
C CYS A 101 19.93 -3.21 -9.44
N CYS A 102 20.80 -2.31 -9.77
CA CYS A 102 22.26 -2.52 -9.75
C CYS A 102 22.64 -3.78 -10.48
N GLN A 103 21.95 -4.05 -11.57
CA GLN A 103 22.23 -5.20 -12.42
C GLN A 103 22.09 -6.52 -11.67
N GLY A 104 21.16 -6.56 -10.74
CA GLY A 104 20.85 -7.78 -10.04
C GLY A 104 21.65 -8.03 -8.80
N GLN A 105 22.45 -7.08 -8.37
CA GLN A 105 23.22 -7.28 -7.17
C GLN A 105 22.35 -7.10 -5.94
N ALA A 106 22.70 -7.83 -4.90
CA ALA A 106 21.85 -7.92 -3.73
C ALA A 106 22.09 -6.83 -2.71
N CYS A 107 23.09 -6.05 -2.86
CA CYS A 107 23.45 -5.10 -1.81
C CYS A 107 22.37 -4.06 -1.57
N GLU A 108 21.52 -3.84 -2.53
CA GLU A 108 20.50 -2.80 -2.42
C GLU A 108 19.45 -3.11 -1.39
N ALA A 109 19.15 -4.37 -1.19
CA ALA A 109 18.13 -4.72 -0.21
C ALA A 109 18.54 -4.27 1.17
N SER A 110 19.80 -4.49 1.52
CA SER A 110 20.29 -4.05 2.83
C SER A 110 20.31 -2.54 2.94
N SER A 111 20.73 -1.89 1.88
CA SER A 111 20.79 -0.44 1.90
C SER A 111 19.42 0.17 2.11
N LEU A 112 18.44 -0.37 1.43
CA LEU A 112 17.09 0.14 1.59
C LEU A 112 16.57 -0.09 3.00
N ALA A 113 16.85 -1.24 3.56
CA ALA A 113 16.42 -1.52 4.92
C ALA A 113 17.06 -0.55 5.90
N GLN A 114 18.31 -0.25 5.71
CA GLN A 114 18.98 0.70 6.58
C GLN A 114 18.43 2.10 6.43
N CYS A 115 18.11 2.48 5.22
CA CYS A 115 17.49 3.77 4.99
C CYS A 115 16.16 3.90 5.68
N LEU A 116 15.38 2.86 5.64
CA LEU A 116 14.07 2.91 6.27
C LEU A 116 14.17 3.01 7.79
N ASP A 117 15.23 2.48 8.35
CA ASP A 117 15.44 2.55 9.78
C ASP A 117 15.94 3.91 10.24
N CYS A 118 16.45 4.69 9.36
CA CYS A 118 16.89 6.04 9.72
C CYS A 118 15.74 6.99 9.96
#